data_d72f36020e519f89fd0b6a8da4ac5e28
#
_entry.id   d72f36020e519f89fd0b6a8da4ac5e28
#
_cell.length_a   1.000
_cell.length_b   1.000
_cell.length_c   1.000
_cell.angle_alpha   90.00
_cell.angle_beta   90.00
_cell.angle_gamma   90.00
#
_symmetry.space_group_name_H-M   'P 1'
#
loop_
_entity.id
_entity.type
_entity.pdbx_description
1 polymer ?
#
loop_
_entity_poly.entity_id
_entity_poly.type
_entity_poly.pdbx_seq_one_letter_code
_entity_poly.pdbx_strand_id
1 'polypeptide(L)'
;MNKHLKLFSALLVLMVLAPISVFVFPSNAEAARSLVENSWRYEDGQLVAEDASSEEDGIALLSMDILPDGATAQGIDVSEHQGRIDWNAVKASGIDFAILRVGFGAPSWGGRVDYQFNRNISECERLGIPYGVYIYSYAFDNQQAADEASMVINCLSGHNPRLPVYYDLEDNSIIANGRQTGIASRAQVFCNRISAAGYEPGIY
;
A
#
# COMPACT_ATOMS: atom_id res chain seq x y z
N MET A 1 -7.75 -80.49 37.48
CA MET A 1 -8.43 -79.22 37.86
C MET A 1 -7.45 -78.11 37.64
N ASN A 2 -7.54 -77.47 36.45
CA ASN A 2 -6.62 -76.42 36.00
C ASN A 2 -7.24 -75.06 36.29
N LYS A 3 -6.58 -74.28 37.14
CA LYS A 3 -6.93 -72.86 37.36
C LYS A 3 -6.05 -71.98 36.45
N HIS A 4 -6.62 -71.37 35.45
CA HIS A 4 -5.94 -70.40 34.61
C HIS A 4 -5.76 -69.09 35.38
N LEU A 5 -4.50 -68.71 35.58
CA LEU A 5 -4.08 -67.43 36.13
C LEU A 5 -3.99 -66.45 34.97
N LYS A 6 -4.91 -65.48 34.93
CA LYS A 6 -4.86 -64.36 33.94
C LYS A 6 -3.88 -63.33 34.48
N LEU A 7 -2.76 -63.16 33.76
CA LEU A 7 -1.85 -62.03 33.95
C LEU A 7 -2.47 -60.81 33.27
N PHE A 8 -2.81 -59.79 34.02
CA PHE A 8 -3.10 -58.46 33.47
C PHE A 8 -1.76 -57.72 33.32
N SER A 9 -1.34 -57.53 32.09
CA SER A 9 -0.22 -56.65 31.75
C SER A 9 -0.74 -55.20 31.75
N ALA A 10 -0.33 -54.42 32.76
CA ALA A 10 -0.60 -52.99 32.79
C ALA A 10 0.40 -52.29 31.86
N LEU A 11 -0.07 -51.83 30.70
CA LEU A 11 0.70 -51.01 29.76
C LEU A 11 0.74 -49.58 30.34
N LEU A 12 1.86 -49.17 30.90
CA LEU A 12 2.11 -47.82 31.36
C LEU A 12 2.39 -46.97 30.14
N VAL A 13 1.38 -46.22 29.66
CA VAL A 13 1.57 -45.21 28.59
C VAL A 13 2.19 -43.96 29.20
N LEU A 14 3.50 -43.82 29.00
CA LEU A 14 4.23 -42.61 29.36
C LEU A 14 3.87 -41.51 28.31
N MET A 15 2.92 -40.62 28.63
CA MET A 15 2.70 -39.43 27.86
C MET A 15 3.88 -38.47 28.05
N VAL A 16 4.78 -38.42 27.10
CA VAL A 16 5.76 -37.35 26.98
C VAL A 16 5.02 -36.11 26.50
N LEU A 17 4.72 -35.22 27.43
CA LEU A 17 4.25 -33.85 27.07
C LEU A 17 5.44 -33.10 26.48
N ALA A 18 5.57 -33.10 25.15
CA ALA A 18 6.44 -32.17 24.49
C ALA A 18 5.90 -30.74 24.71
N PRO A 19 6.74 -29.77 25.05
CA PRO A 19 6.28 -28.38 25.15
C PRO A 19 5.76 -27.94 23.78
N ILE A 20 4.48 -27.60 23.74
CA ILE A 20 3.89 -26.93 22.55
C ILE A 20 4.54 -25.56 22.53
N SER A 21 5.55 -25.41 21.71
CA SER A 21 6.07 -24.07 21.35
C SER A 21 4.96 -23.36 20.57
N VAL A 22 4.26 -22.49 21.26
CA VAL A 22 3.33 -21.56 20.60
C VAL A 22 4.18 -20.58 19.80
N PHE A 23 4.36 -20.84 18.52
CA PHE A 23 4.85 -19.82 17.59
C PHE A 23 3.74 -18.77 17.45
N VAL A 24 3.88 -17.69 18.18
CA VAL A 24 3.09 -16.48 17.92
C VAL A 24 3.65 -15.89 16.65
N PHE A 25 2.99 -16.16 15.52
CA PHE A 25 3.23 -15.39 14.32
C PHE A 25 2.72 -13.97 14.61
N PRO A 26 3.49 -12.92 14.34
CA PRO A 26 2.97 -11.56 14.45
C PRO A 26 1.70 -11.46 13.61
N SER A 27 0.65 -10.89 14.19
CA SER A 27 -0.60 -10.70 13.47
C SER A 27 -0.30 -9.89 12.19
N ASN A 28 -0.97 -10.23 11.08
CA ASN A 28 -0.82 -9.48 9.82
C ASN A 28 -1.04 -7.96 10.01
N ALA A 29 -1.71 -7.55 11.09
CA ALA A 29 -1.90 -6.16 11.47
C ALA A 29 -0.62 -5.47 11.99
N GLU A 30 0.29 -6.21 12.68
CA GLU A 30 1.58 -5.65 13.11
C GLU A 30 2.59 -5.57 11.96
N ALA A 31 2.61 -6.59 11.08
CA ALA A 31 3.41 -6.53 9.86
C ALA A 31 2.92 -5.40 8.92
N ALA A 32 1.60 -5.22 8.80
CA ALA A 32 1.02 -4.13 8.05
C ALA A 32 1.32 -2.75 8.68
N ARG A 33 1.38 -2.65 10.02
CA ARG A 33 1.77 -1.42 10.71
C ARG A 33 3.24 -1.04 10.44
N SER A 34 4.16 -2.00 10.42
CA SER A 34 5.57 -1.71 10.14
C SER A 34 5.82 -1.24 8.71
N LEU A 35 4.93 -1.57 7.77
CA LEU A 35 5.01 -1.12 6.38
C LEU A 35 4.44 0.29 6.15
N VAL A 36 3.63 0.81 7.08
CA VAL A 36 3.01 2.15 6.98
C VAL A 36 3.86 3.23 7.65
N GLU A 37 4.89 2.84 8.43
CA GLU A 37 5.68 3.75 9.25
C GLU A 37 6.55 4.75 8.48
N ASN A 38 6.70 4.60 7.16
CA ASN A 38 7.51 5.49 6.33
C ASN A 38 6.68 6.23 5.25
N SER A 39 5.40 6.45 5.47
CA SER A 39 4.66 7.40 4.64
C SER A 39 5.09 8.84 4.99
N TRP A 40 4.82 9.81 4.11
CA TRP A 40 5.19 11.22 4.32
C TRP A 40 4.73 11.83 5.67
N ARG A 41 3.84 11.14 6.42
CA ARG A 41 3.45 11.48 7.79
C ARG A 41 4.37 10.89 8.85
N TYR A 42 5.31 10.04 8.49
CA TYR A 42 6.23 9.38 9.40
C TYR A 42 7.66 9.60 8.92
N GLU A 43 8.45 10.27 9.73
CA GLU A 43 9.87 10.42 9.53
C GLU A 43 10.59 9.59 10.60
N ASP A 44 11.48 8.68 10.18
CA ASP A 44 12.18 7.72 11.06
C ASP A 44 11.25 6.90 11.97
N GLY A 45 10.09 6.49 11.46
CA GLY A 45 9.11 5.71 12.22
C GLY A 45 8.34 6.51 13.28
N GLN A 46 8.50 7.84 13.33
CA GLN A 46 7.75 8.75 14.19
C GLN A 46 6.71 9.50 13.35
N LEU A 47 5.49 9.58 13.87
CA LEU A 47 4.48 10.44 13.28
C LEU A 47 5.02 11.87 13.28
N VAL A 48 5.18 12.47 12.10
CA VAL A 48 5.49 13.90 12.00
C VAL A 48 4.24 14.63 12.49
N ALA A 49 4.29 15.12 13.75
CA ALA A 49 3.21 15.90 14.29
C ALA A 49 3.07 17.17 13.43
N GLU A 50 1.96 17.30 12.74
CA GLU A 50 1.50 18.62 12.35
C GLU A 50 1.45 19.43 13.65
N ASP A 51 2.09 20.59 13.67
CA ASP A 51 1.98 21.52 14.79
C ASP A 51 0.50 21.68 15.11
N ALA A 52 0.07 21.04 16.19
CA ALA A 52 -1.29 21.10 16.70
C ALA A 52 -1.49 22.47 17.38
N SER A 53 -1.36 23.54 16.61
CA SER A 53 -1.69 24.89 17.00
C SER A 53 -2.62 25.55 15.99
N SER A 54 -3.77 24.93 15.78
CA SER A 54 -5.00 25.65 15.43
C SER A 54 -6.18 24.69 15.59
N GLU A 55 -6.75 24.65 16.77
CA GLU A 55 -8.16 24.34 16.92
C GLU A 55 -8.93 25.31 16.03
N GLU A 56 -9.92 24.77 15.28
CA GLU A 56 -10.84 25.51 14.45
C GLU A 56 -10.22 26.17 13.20
N ASP A 57 -9.90 25.33 12.20
CA ASP A 57 -10.28 25.72 10.83
C ASP A 57 -10.35 24.44 10.01
N GLY A 58 -11.54 24.17 9.53
CA GLY A 58 -11.74 23.22 8.45
C GLY A 58 -10.70 23.48 7.37
N ILE A 59 -10.23 22.42 6.72
CA ILE A 59 -9.23 22.40 5.67
C ILE A 59 -9.09 23.80 5.07
N ALA A 60 -8.04 24.52 5.51
CA ALA A 60 -7.69 25.75 4.83
C ALA A 60 -7.46 25.30 3.39
N LEU A 61 -8.41 25.59 2.52
CA LEU A 61 -8.21 25.58 1.09
C LEU A 61 -6.98 26.46 0.92
N LEU A 62 -5.82 25.83 0.77
CA LEU A 62 -4.62 26.52 0.32
C LEU A 62 -5.13 27.34 -0.86
N SER A 63 -5.09 28.65 -0.73
CA SER A 63 -5.63 29.55 -1.72
C SER A 63 -4.99 29.14 -3.05
N MET A 64 -5.81 28.67 -4.00
CA MET A 64 -5.40 28.10 -5.26
C MET A 64 -4.75 29.13 -6.20
N ASP A 65 -4.36 30.28 -5.65
CA ASP A 65 -3.91 31.45 -6.39
C ASP A 65 -2.39 31.48 -6.65
N ILE A 66 -1.62 30.46 -6.19
CA ILE A 66 -0.17 30.45 -6.42
C ILE A 66 0.23 29.14 -7.08
N LEU A 67 -0.11 29.00 -8.37
CA LEU A 67 0.53 27.98 -9.19
C LEU A 67 1.99 28.39 -9.44
N PRO A 68 2.95 27.46 -9.36
CA PRO A 68 4.31 27.74 -9.79
C PRO A 68 4.36 28.24 -11.22
N ASP A 69 5.31 29.13 -11.51
CA ASP A 69 5.50 29.65 -12.87
C ASP A 69 5.60 28.50 -13.88
N GLY A 70 4.73 28.53 -14.88
CA GLY A 70 4.67 27.51 -15.93
C GLY A 70 3.78 26.32 -15.61
N ALA A 71 3.16 26.22 -14.44
CA ALA A 71 2.16 25.19 -14.17
C ALA A 71 0.90 25.45 -15.01
N THR A 72 0.39 24.40 -15.64
CA THR A 72 -0.81 24.45 -16.49
C THR A 72 -1.99 23.69 -15.93
N ALA A 73 -1.79 22.92 -14.84
CA ALA A 73 -2.82 22.14 -14.18
C ALA A 73 -2.44 21.94 -12.71
N GLN A 74 -3.43 21.77 -11.86
CA GLN A 74 -3.24 21.44 -10.45
C GLN A 74 -4.00 20.20 -10.07
N GLY A 75 -3.37 19.34 -9.27
CA GLY A 75 -3.92 18.08 -8.85
C GLY A 75 -3.75 17.83 -7.36
N ILE A 76 -4.36 16.76 -6.90
CA ILE A 76 -4.18 16.25 -5.55
C ILE A 76 -3.63 14.83 -5.59
N ASP A 77 -2.76 14.50 -4.64
CA ASP A 77 -2.35 13.14 -4.32
C ASP A 77 -3.10 12.68 -3.07
N VAL A 78 -3.71 11.51 -3.14
CA VAL A 78 -4.56 11.02 -2.05
C VAL A 78 -4.42 9.53 -1.79
N SER A 79 -4.57 9.19 -0.52
CA SER A 79 -4.56 7.84 -0.01
C SER A 79 -5.60 7.68 1.11
N GLU A 80 -5.58 6.57 1.82
CA GLU A 80 -6.39 6.37 3.02
C GLU A 80 -6.08 7.36 4.16
N HIS A 81 -4.88 8.00 4.14
CA HIS A 81 -4.48 8.97 5.16
C HIS A 81 -5.37 10.21 5.16
N GLN A 82 -5.94 10.60 4.03
CA GLN A 82 -6.92 11.68 3.92
C GLN A 82 -8.32 11.25 4.37
N GLY A 83 -8.51 9.97 4.72
CA GLY A 83 -9.80 9.44 5.17
C GLY A 83 -10.88 9.52 4.06
N ARG A 84 -12.10 9.84 4.47
CA ARG A 84 -13.24 9.94 3.55
C ARG A 84 -13.34 11.32 2.92
N ILE A 85 -12.83 11.47 1.71
CA ILE A 85 -12.81 12.73 0.96
C ILE A 85 -14.21 13.11 0.46
N ASP A 86 -14.59 14.39 0.54
CA ASP A 86 -15.73 14.95 -0.18
C ASP A 86 -15.33 15.31 -1.63
N TRP A 87 -15.48 14.36 -2.53
CA TRP A 87 -15.10 14.52 -3.91
C TRP A 87 -15.95 15.56 -4.68
N ASN A 88 -17.15 15.90 -4.18
CA ASN A 88 -17.92 17.00 -4.76
C ASN A 88 -17.25 18.36 -4.43
N ALA A 89 -16.79 18.52 -3.20
CA ALA A 89 -16.03 19.70 -2.80
C ALA A 89 -14.70 19.78 -3.57
N VAL A 90 -13.97 18.67 -3.73
CA VAL A 90 -12.75 18.61 -4.55
C VAL A 90 -13.03 19.04 -5.99
N LYS A 91 -14.10 18.54 -6.62
CA LYS A 91 -14.47 18.96 -7.98
C LYS A 91 -14.82 20.45 -8.04
N ALA A 92 -15.54 20.96 -7.05
CA ALA A 92 -15.94 22.37 -6.96
C ALA A 92 -14.76 23.33 -6.72
N SER A 93 -13.67 22.85 -6.13
CA SER A 93 -12.46 23.64 -5.88
C SER A 93 -11.62 23.90 -7.14
N GLY A 94 -11.98 23.30 -8.30
CA GLY A 94 -11.27 23.52 -9.57
C GLY A 94 -10.03 22.67 -9.77
N ILE A 95 -9.85 21.58 -8.99
CA ILE A 95 -8.79 20.58 -9.21
C ILE A 95 -8.95 19.94 -10.59
N ASP A 96 -7.86 19.90 -11.35
CA ASP A 96 -7.82 19.38 -12.71
C ASP A 96 -7.67 17.86 -12.74
N PHE A 97 -6.95 17.26 -11.77
CA PHE A 97 -6.71 15.82 -11.71
C PHE A 97 -6.44 15.32 -10.27
N ALA A 98 -6.45 14.02 -10.12
CA ALA A 98 -6.04 13.35 -8.88
C ALA A 98 -5.06 12.19 -9.15
N ILE A 99 -4.14 11.94 -8.23
CA ILE A 99 -3.30 10.74 -8.21
C ILE A 99 -3.72 9.91 -6.99
N LEU A 100 -4.15 8.67 -7.21
CA LEU A 100 -4.78 7.83 -6.20
C LEU A 100 -3.84 6.70 -5.79
N ARG A 101 -3.57 6.54 -4.50
CA ARG A 101 -2.81 5.38 -4.04
C ARG A 101 -3.60 4.09 -4.24
N VAL A 102 -3.07 3.15 -5.03
CA VAL A 102 -3.64 1.80 -5.15
C VAL A 102 -3.42 1.01 -3.87
N GLY A 103 -2.25 1.17 -3.26
CA GLY A 103 -1.83 0.45 -2.07
C GLY A 103 -0.33 0.54 -1.84
N PHE A 104 0.18 -0.38 -1.07
CA PHE A 104 1.61 -0.51 -0.80
C PHE A 104 2.01 -1.98 -0.74
N GLY A 105 3.20 -2.31 -1.25
CA GLY A 105 3.62 -3.70 -1.36
C GLY A 105 2.62 -4.56 -2.12
N ALA A 106 2.75 -5.87 -2.05
CA ALA A 106 1.74 -6.79 -2.59
C ALA A 106 1.25 -7.76 -1.50
N PRO A 107 -0.02 -8.23 -1.56
CA PRO A 107 -0.61 -9.10 -0.54
C PRO A 107 0.17 -10.41 -0.31
N SER A 108 0.86 -10.90 -1.33
CA SER A 108 1.67 -12.12 -1.26
C SER A 108 2.81 -12.07 -0.22
N TRP A 109 3.21 -10.86 0.20
CA TRP A 109 4.31 -10.66 1.14
C TRP A 109 4.08 -9.52 2.15
N GLY A 110 2.81 -9.20 2.45
CA GLY A 110 2.40 -8.33 3.56
C GLY A 110 1.88 -6.95 3.17
N GLY A 111 1.88 -6.61 1.88
CA GLY A 111 1.25 -5.40 1.38
C GLY A 111 -0.27 -5.53 1.27
N ARG A 112 -0.94 -4.46 0.88
CA ARG A 112 -2.40 -4.44 0.67
C ARG A 112 -2.85 -3.31 -0.23
N VAL A 113 -4.08 -3.43 -0.70
CA VAL A 113 -4.80 -2.35 -1.35
C VAL A 113 -5.17 -1.29 -0.31
N ASP A 114 -5.07 -0.03 -0.70
CA ASP A 114 -5.50 1.12 0.10
C ASP A 114 -7.01 1.06 0.38
N TYR A 115 -7.42 1.29 1.62
CA TYR A 115 -8.82 1.15 2.03
C TYR A 115 -9.77 2.16 1.35
N GLN A 116 -9.27 3.29 0.87
CA GLN A 116 -10.05 4.29 0.17
C GLN A 116 -9.97 4.18 -1.34
N PHE A 117 -9.08 3.34 -1.90
CA PHE A 117 -8.83 3.26 -3.33
C PHE A 117 -10.10 3.06 -4.16
N ASN A 118 -10.87 2.01 -3.86
CA ASN A 118 -12.07 1.68 -4.63
C ASN A 118 -13.12 2.79 -4.59
N ARG A 119 -13.23 3.48 -3.46
CA ARG A 119 -14.11 4.63 -3.33
C ARG A 119 -13.59 5.81 -4.12
N ASN A 120 -12.31 6.14 -3.99
CA ASN A 120 -11.70 7.29 -4.62
C ASN A 120 -11.76 7.19 -6.15
N ILE A 121 -11.41 6.03 -6.72
CA ILE A 121 -11.48 5.81 -8.17
C ILE A 121 -12.92 5.91 -8.68
N SER A 122 -13.90 5.32 -7.99
CA SER A 122 -15.31 5.41 -8.37
C SER A 122 -15.83 6.84 -8.33
N GLU A 123 -15.41 7.65 -7.36
CA GLU A 123 -15.80 9.04 -7.25
C GLU A 123 -15.17 9.91 -8.33
N CYS A 124 -13.89 9.70 -8.66
CA CYS A 124 -13.23 10.37 -9.80
C CYS A 124 -13.97 10.08 -11.10
N GLU A 125 -14.32 8.82 -11.36
CA GLU A 125 -15.07 8.43 -12.56
C GLU A 125 -16.48 9.04 -12.58
N ARG A 126 -17.20 8.98 -11.45
CA ARG A 126 -18.54 9.56 -11.32
C ARG A 126 -18.56 11.06 -11.62
N LEU A 127 -17.52 11.78 -11.20
CA LEU A 127 -17.42 13.25 -11.35
C LEU A 127 -16.66 13.69 -12.59
N GLY A 128 -16.10 12.75 -13.36
CA GLY A 128 -15.28 13.05 -14.52
C GLY A 128 -13.99 13.80 -14.16
N ILE A 129 -13.40 13.48 -13.00
CA ILE A 129 -12.08 13.98 -12.59
C ILE A 129 -11.04 13.05 -13.24
N PRO A 130 -10.16 13.56 -14.11
CA PRO A 130 -9.03 12.78 -14.63
C PRO A 130 -8.18 12.27 -13.48
N TYR A 131 -7.72 11.00 -13.56
CA TYR A 131 -6.89 10.45 -12.51
C TYR A 131 -5.75 9.59 -13.07
N GLY A 132 -4.66 9.52 -12.31
CA GLY A 132 -3.63 8.54 -12.35
C GLY A 132 -3.63 7.75 -11.03
N VAL A 133 -2.75 6.78 -10.95
CA VAL A 133 -2.63 5.98 -9.72
C VAL A 133 -1.16 5.76 -9.37
N TYR A 134 -0.88 5.44 -8.11
CA TYR A 134 0.46 5.00 -7.69
C TYR A 134 0.41 3.84 -6.71
N ILE A 135 1.49 3.11 -6.66
CA ILE A 135 1.76 2.13 -5.62
C ILE A 135 3.02 2.52 -4.87
N TYR A 136 2.92 2.59 -3.54
CA TYR A 136 4.07 2.79 -2.67
C TYR A 136 4.85 1.47 -2.57
N SER A 137 6.06 1.44 -3.10
CA SER A 137 6.81 0.20 -3.26
C SER A 137 7.63 -0.15 -2.03
N TYR A 138 7.55 -1.43 -1.65
CA TYR A 138 8.46 -2.07 -0.70
C TYR A 138 9.25 -3.23 -1.33
N ALA A 139 9.24 -3.34 -2.65
CA ALA A 139 9.89 -4.45 -3.35
C ALA A 139 11.40 -4.44 -3.22
N PHE A 140 11.99 -5.55 -2.77
CA PHE A 140 13.44 -5.75 -2.68
C PHE A 140 14.01 -6.44 -3.92
N ASP A 141 13.19 -7.12 -4.69
CA ASP A 141 13.61 -7.87 -5.87
C ASP A 141 12.60 -7.74 -7.03
N ASN A 142 12.98 -8.30 -8.16
CA ASN A 142 12.19 -8.23 -9.38
C ASN A 142 10.86 -9.01 -9.28
N GLN A 143 10.80 -10.07 -8.48
CA GLN A 143 9.56 -10.83 -8.31
C GLN A 143 8.55 -10.02 -7.51
N GLN A 144 8.99 -9.37 -6.45
CA GLN A 144 8.14 -8.49 -5.64
C GLN A 144 7.64 -7.29 -6.46
N ALA A 145 8.51 -6.67 -7.29
CA ALA A 145 8.07 -5.63 -8.21
C ALA A 145 7.03 -6.12 -9.23
N ALA A 146 7.17 -7.36 -9.69
CA ALA A 146 6.19 -8.00 -10.57
C ALA A 146 4.86 -8.29 -9.85
N ASP A 147 4.89 -8.64 -8.56
CA ASP A 147 3.70 -8.87 -7.75
C ASP A 147 2.95 -7.55 -7.49
N GLU A 148 3.68 -6.46 -7.19
CA GLU A 148 3.12 -5.11 -7.08
C GLU A 148 2.43 -4.67 -8.37
N ALA A 149 3.09 -4.84 -9.51
CA ALA A 149 2.48 -4.54 -10.81
C ALA A 149 1.21 -5.35 -11.06
N SER A 150 1.22 -6.64 -10.68
CA SER A 150 0.05 -7.52 -10.84
C SER A 150 -1.12 -7.06 -9.96
N MET A 151 -0.85 -6.61 -8.71
CA MET A 151 -1.87 -6.03 -7.83
C MET A 151 -2.48 -4.79 -8.47
N VAL A 152 -1.65 -3.87 -8.97
CA VAL A 152 -2.12 -2.64 -9.62
C VAL A 152 -3.00 -2.94 -10.83
N ILE A 153 -2.55 -3.84 -11.72
CA ILE A 153 -3.30 -4.25 -12.92
C ILE A 153 -4.65 -4.83 -12.53
N ASN A 154 -4.70 -5.67 -11.50
CA ASN A 154 -5.95 -6.26 -11.02
C ASN A 154 -6.90 -5.19 -10.46
N CYS A 155 -6.38 -4.23 -9.70
CA CYS A 155 -7.17 -3.13 -9.16
C CYS A 155 -7.70 -2.18 -10.24
N LEU A 156 -7.00 -2.06 -11.36
CA LEU A 156 -7.40 -1.24 -12.50
C LEU A 156 -8.31 -1.97 -13.50
N SER A 157 -8.64 -3.24 -13.24
CA SER A 157 -9.54 -3.99 -14.13
C SER A 157 -10.90 -3.31 -14.23
N GLY A 158 -11.29 -2.91 -15.44
CA GLY A 158 -12.54 -2.18 -15.69
C GLY A 158 -12.46 -0.66 -15.49
N HIS A 159 -11.30 -0.14 -15.12
CA HIS A 159 -11.01 1.29 -14.96
C HIS A 159 -10.09 1.81 -16.07
N ASN A 160 -10.19 3.11 -16.37
CA ASN A 160 -9.41 3.72 -17.45
C ASN A 160 -8.75 5.03 -16.96
N PRO A 161 -7.61 4.95 -16.24
CA PRO A 161 -6.87 6.12 -15.81
C PRO A 161 -6.44 6.94 -17.04
N ARG A 162 -6.54 8.27 -16.92
CA ARG A 162 -6.14 9.22 -17.95
C ARG A 162 -4.70 9.71 -17.79
N LEU A 163 -4.12 9.45 -16.62
CA LEU A 163 -2.76 9.79 -16.23
C LEU A 163 -1.99 8.50 -15.94
N PRO A 164 -0.66 8.54 -15.86
CA PRO A 164 0.16 7.35 -15.67
C PRO A 164 -0.13 6.55 -14.41
N VAL A 165 0.36 5.32 -14.42
CA VAL A 165 0.49 4.42 -13.28
C VAL A 165 1.90 4.59 -12.74
N TYR A 166 2.05 5.21 -11.58
CA TYR A 166 3.33 5.54 -11.00
C TYR A 166 3.85 4.43 -10.09
N TYR A 167 5.14 4.16 -10.23
CA TYR A 167 5.89 3.32 -9.30
C TYR A 167 6.66 4.23 -8.35
N ASP A 168 6.20 4.30 -7.10
CA ASP A 168 6.75 5.15 -6.07
C ASP A 168 7.84 4.40 -5.31
N LEU A 169 9.10 4.86 -5.45
CA LEU A 169 10.33 4.18 -5.03
C LEU A 169 11.08 4.96 -3.95
N GLU A 170 10.39 5.63 -3.05
CA GLU A 170 10.99 6.52 -2.05
C GLU A 170 11.29 5.86 -0.70
N ASP A 171 10.79 4.65 -0.42
CA ASP A 171 10.94 4.04 0.90
C ASP A 171 12.39 3.75 1.28
N ASN A 172 12.79 4.21 2.47
CA ASN A 172 14.14 4.02 2.98
C ASN A 172 14.58 2.55 3.06
N SER A 173 13.66 1.62 3.23
CA SER A 173 13.98 0.19 3.27
C SER A 173 14.50 -0.34 1.94
N ILE A 174 14.11 0.29 0.82
CA ILE A 174 14.50 -0.13 -0.53
C ILE A 174 15.58 0.75 -1.15
N ILE A 175 15.83 1.96 -0.63
CA ILE A 175 16.81 2.90 -1.16
C ILE A 175 18.06 3.05 -0.29
N ALA A 176 18.01 2.74 1.02
CA ALA A 176 19.13 2.88 1.94
C ALA A 176 20.01 1.62 2.04
N ASN A 177 21.19 1.75 2.67
CA ASN A 177 22.05 0.64 3.08
C ASN A 177 22.50 -0.30 1.95
N GLY A 178 22.79 0.25 0.76
CA GLY A 178 23.25 -0.52 -0.41
C GLY A 178 22.13 -1.25 -1.15
N ARG A 179 20.88 -1.06 -0.77
CA ARG A 179 19.71 -1.65 -1.43
C ARG A 179 19.30 -0.94 -2.72
N GLN A 180 19.91 0.24 -3.01
CA GLN A 180 19.75 0.91 -4.31
C GLN A 180 20.17 0.02 -5.49
N THR A 181 21.06 -0.96 -5.24
CA THR A 181 21.43 -1.93 -6.27
C THR A 181 20.17 -2.70 -6.71
N GLY A 182 19.83 -2.56 -7.98
CA GLY A 182 18.66 -3.22 -8.57
C GLY A 182 17.37 -2.40 -8.59
N ILE A 183 17.32 -1.16 -8.06
CA ILE A 183 16.15 -0.28 -8.20
C ILE A 183 15.75 -0.13 -9.67
N ALA A 184 16.70 0.18 -10.55
CA ALA A 184 16.43 0.30 -11.98
C ALA A 184 15.85 -0.98 -12.59
N SER A 185 16.32 -2.16 -12.15
CA SER A 185 15.79 -3.45 -12.60
C SER A 185 14.34 -3.67 -12.13
N ARG A 186 14.05 -3.35 -10.86
CA ARG A 186 12.69 -3.44 -10.31
C ARG A 186 11.74 -2.47 -11.02
N ALA A 187 12.17 -1.22 -11.19
CA ALA A 187 11.42 -0.22 -11.95
C ALA A 187 11.11 -0.70 -13.38
N GLN A 188 12.11 -1.28 -14.06
CA GLN A 188 11.94 -1.81 -15.41
C GLN A 188 10.92 -2.96 -15.45
N VAL A 189 10.96 -3.87 -14.47
CA VAL A 189 10.01 -4.98 -14.37
C VAL A 189 8.59 -4.46 -14.18
N PHE A 190 8.40 -3.53 -13.25
CA PHE A 190 7.10 -2.90 -13.00
C PHE A 190 6.58 -2.20 -14.27
N CYS A 191 7.36 -1.27 -14.82
CA CYS A 191 6.97 -0.49 -16.00
C CYS A 191 6.64 -1.37 -17.21
N ASN A 192 7.43 -2.41 -17.47
CA ASN A 192 7.17 -3.33 -18.57
C ASN A 192 5.83 -4.06 -18.40
N ARG A 193 5.47 -4.47 -17.18
CA ARG A 193 4.18 -5.12 -16.91
C ARG A 193 3.00 -4.17 -17.05
N ILE A 194 3.14 -2.96 -16.54
CA ILE A 194 2.11 -1.90 -16.67
C ILE A 194 1.87 -1.59 -18.14
N SER A 195 2.95 -1.38 -18.91
CA SER A 195 2.87 -1.14 -20.36
C SER A 195 2.24 -2.32 -21.10
N ALA A 196 2.61 -3.55 -20.78
CA ALA A 196 2.05 -4.74 -21.40
C ALA A 196 0.54 -4.91 -21.11
N ALA A 197 0.05 -4.35 -20.01
CA ALA A 197 -1.36 -4.31 -19.65
C ALA A 197 -2.12 -3.13 -20.31
N GLY A 198 -1.42 -2.29 -21.08
CA GLY A 198 -2.02 -1.18 -21.83
C GLY A 198 -2.08 0.15 -21.08
N TYR A 199 -1.42 0.26 -19.93
CA TYR A 199 -1.33 1.51 -19.17
C TYR A 199 0.01 2.22 -19.40
N GLU A 200 0.02 3.53 -19.23
CA GLU A 200 1.24 4.33 -19.26
C GLU A 200 1.96 4.25 -17.91
N PRO A 201 3.23 3.80 -17.84
CA PRO A 201 3.98 3.78 -16.59
C PRO A 201 4.66 5.10 -16.32
N GLY A 202 4.77 5.46 -15.03
CA GLY A 202 5.58 6.55 -14.52
C GLY A 202 6.46 6.09 -13.36
N ILE A 203 7.46 6.89 -13.02
CA ILE A 203 8.33 6.71 -11.84
C ILE A 203 8.22 7.97 -10.99
N TYR A 204 8.11 7.74 -9.69
CA TYR A 204 8.21 8.75 -8.65
C TYR A 204 9.30 8.38 -7.67
#